data_45e669b9d2d429cdb7f5ded706416567
#
_entry.id   45e669b9d2d429cdb7f5ded706416567
#
_cell.length_a   1.000
_cell.length_b   1.000
_cell.length_c   1.000
_cell.angle_alpha   90.00
_cell.angle_beta   90.00
_cell.angle_gamma   90.00
#
_symmetry.space_group_name_H-M   'P 1'
#
loop_
_entity.id
_entity.type
_entity.pdbx_description
1 polymer ?
#
loop_
_entity_poly.entity_id
_entity_poly.type
_entity_poly.pdbx_seq_one_letter_code
_entity_poly.pdbx_strand_id
1 'polypeptide(L)'
;YNTHPTNTQDVLEVMNEVVEEAFIAVGKHPATMTKEDKIAFIKFLDDRGMFLISKSGPRICEILGISKFTLYNYLEIIRSGTHEQG
;
A
#
# COMPACT_ATOMS: atom_id res chain seq x y z
N TYR A 1 -6.38 24.78 16.27
CA TYR A 1 -6.31 24.27 16.16
C TYR A 1 -6.33 23.45 16.27
N ASN A 2 -6.38 22.94 16.18
CA ASN A 2 -6.44 22.00 16.25
C ASN A 2 -6.57 21.25 16.19
N THR A 3 -6.56 20.82 16.16
CA THR A 3 -6.79 20.06 16.09
C THR A 3 -6.72 19.11 16.12
N HIS A 4 -6.90 18.35 16.22
CA HIS A 4 -6.87 17.30 16.26
C HIS A 4 -7.28 16.42 15.83
N PRO A 5 -7.11 16.00 15.67
CA PRO A 5 -7.71 15.13 14.97
C PRO A 5 -7.24 13.82 15.02
N THR A 6 -7.32 13.07 15.47
CA THR A 6 -7.04 11.71 15.62
C THR A 6 -8.27 10.92 15.48
N ASN A 7 -9.17 11.45 14.75
CA ASN A 7 -10.40 10.82 14.41
C ASN A 7 -10.10 9.71 13.40
N THR A 8 -10.71 8.55 13.57
CA THR A 8 -10.53 7.41 12.68
C THR A 8 -10.86 7.78 11.24
N GLN A 9 -11.84 8.63 11.07
CA GLN A 9 -12.25 9.05 9.75
C GLN A 9 -11.15 9.81 9.02
N ASP A 10 -10.42 10.64 9.75
CA ASP A 10 -9.32 11.38 9.15
C ASP A 10 -8.23 10.43 8.66
N VAL A 11 -7.96 9.38 9.45
CA VAL A 11 -6.97 8.39 9.06
C VAL A 11 -7.42 7.66 7.80
N LEU A 12 -8.70 7.30 7.74
CA LEU A 12 -9.22 6.61 6.55
C LEU A 12 -9.14 7.50 5.32
N GLU A 13 -9.39 8.80 5.48
CA GLU A 13 -9.29 9.72 4.35
C GLU A 13 -7.87 9.79 3.83
N VAL A 14 -6.90 9.87 4.74
CA VAL A 14 -5.51 9.91 4.34
C VAL A 14 -5.13 8.63 3.62
N MET A 15 -5.56 7.48 4.15
CA MET A 15 -5.28 6.21 3.52
C MET A 15 -5.87 6.14 2.12
N ASN A 16 -7.11 6.61 1.96
CA ASN A 16 -7.75 6.59 0.65
C ASN A 16 -7.03 7.48 -0.34
N GLU A 17 -6.55 8.64 0.10
CA GLU A 17 -5.82 9.54 -0.77
C GLU A 17 -4.53 8.91 -1.26
N VAL A 18 -3.80 8.27 -0.36
CA VAL A 18 -2.54 7.63 -0.73
C VAL A 18 -2.80 6.46 -1.67
N VAL A 19 -3.86 5.70 -1.41
CA VAL A 19 -4.23 4.59 -2.28
C VAL A 19 -4.56 5.10 -3.68
N GLU A 20 -5.31 6.20 -3.78
CA GLU A 20 -5.64 6.75 -5.09
C GLU A 20 -4.40 7.22 -5.83
N GLU A 21 -3.48 7.84 -5.11
CA GLU A 21 -2.22 8.26 -5.73
C GLU A 21 -1.45 7.05 -6.25
N ALA A 22 -1.50 5.94 -5.51
CA ALA A 22 -0.83 4.73 -5.94
C ALA A 22 -1.48 4.15 -7.20
N PHE A 23 -2.81 4.20 -7.30
CA PHE A 23 -3.49 3.76 -8.52
C PHE A 23 -3.05 4.59 -9.72
N ILE A 24 -2.93 5.89 -9.52
CA ILE A 24 -2.50 6.78 -10.59
C ILE A 24 -1.06 6.46 -10.98
N ALA A 25 -0.20 6.24 -9.99
CA ALA A 25 1.21 5.97 -10.26
C ALA A 25 1.41 4.66 -11.02
N VAL A 26 0.65 3.63 -10.67
CA VAL A 26 0.75 2.34 -11.37
C VAL A 26 -0.02 2.37 -12.69
N GLY A 27 -1.12 3.12 -12.72
CA GLY A 27 -1.89 3.27 -13.93
C GLY A 27 -2.77 2.09 -14.28
N LYS A 28 -3.07 1.22 -13.31
CA LYS A 28 -3.87 0.04 -13.55
C LYS A 28 -4.84 -0.21 -12.41
N HIS A 29 -5.94 -0.83 -12.74
CA HIS A 29 -6.92 -1.28 -11.78
C HIS A 29 -6.41 -2.57 -11.13
N PRO A 30 -6.72 -2.81 -9.83
CA PRO A 30 -6.24 -4.04 -9.16
C PRO A 30 -6.55 -5.32 -9.91
N ALA A 31 -7.71 -5.38 -10.56
CA ALA A 31 -8.12 -6.59 -11.26
C ALA A 31 -7.21 -6.92 -12.43
N THR A 32 -6.51 -5.93 -12.97
CA THR A 32 -5.63 -6.11 -14.13
C THR A 32 -4.15 -6.02 -13.77
N MET A 33 -3.83 -5.85 -12.49
CA MET A 33 -2.44 -5.74 -12.07
C MET A 33 -1.74 -7.09 -12.13
N THR A 34 -0.53 -7.09 -12.69
CA THR A 34 0.34 -8.25 -12.61
C THR A 34 1.00 -8.27 -11.23
N LYS A 35 1.80 -9.31 -10.98
CA LYS A 35 2.55 -9.38 -9.73
C LYS A 35 3.46 -8.17 -9.58
N GLU A 36 4.17 -7.80 -10.66
CA GLU A 36 5.06 -6.65 -10.62
C GLU A 36 4.29 -5.36 -10.35
N ASP A 37 3.10 -5.24 -10.94
CA ASP A 37 2.28 -4.07 -10.71
C ASP A 37 1.86 -3.97 -9.26
N LYS A 38 1.50 -5.10 -8.65
CA LYS A 38 1.10 -5.12 -7.25
C LYS A 38 2.28 -4.77 -6.35
N ILE A 39 3.46 -5.27 -6.68
CA ILE A 39 4.66 -4.93 -5.91
C ILE A 39 4.94 -3.44 -6.02
N ALA A 40 4.82 -2.87 -7.22
CA ALA A 40 5.02 -1.44 -7.40
C ALA A 40 4.01 -0.63 -6.62
N PHE A 41 2.75 -1.08 -6.60
CA PHE A 41 1.70 -0.44 -5.83
C PHE A 41 2.04 -0.44 -4.34
N ILE A 42 2.44 -1.59 -3.83
CA ILE A 42 2.78 -1.73 -2.42
C ILE A 42 4.02 -0.90 -2.08
N LYS A 43 5.00 -0.87 -2.98
CA LYS A 43 6.19 -0.06 -2.76
C LYS A 43 5.84 1.41 -2.65
N PHE A 44 4.96 1.90 -3.51
CA PHE A 44 4.50 3.29 -3.44
C PHE A 44 3.89 3.58 -2.07
N LEU A 45 3.03 2.67 -1.60
CA LEU A 45 2.39 2.85 -0.30
C LEU A 45 3.40 2.79 0.84
N ASP A 46 4.36 1.88 0.75
CA ASP A 46 5.39 1.76 1.77
C ASP A 46 6.24 3.02 1.85
N ASP A 47 6.59 3.56 0.68
CA ASP A 47 7.37 4.80 0.63
C ASP A 47 6.63 5.98 1.25
N ARG A 48 5.30 5.93 1.22
CA ARG A 48 4.47 6.99 1.81
C ARG A 48 4.19 6.73 3.29
N GLY A 49 4.75 5.65 3.85
CA GLY A 49 4.55 5.34 5.26
C GLY A 49 3.19 4.74 5.56
N MET A 50 2.49 4.26 4.54
CA MET A 50 1.14 3.72 4.71
C MET A 50 1.12 2.56 5.71
N PHE A 51 2.15 1.72 5.71
CA PHE A 51 2.16 0.55 6.57
C PHE A 51 2.51 0.85 8.02
N LEU A 52 2.83 2.11 8.32
CA LEU A 52 2.95 2.57 9.70
C LEU A 52 1.58 2.83 10.32
N ILE A 53 0.56 2.97 9.48
CA ILE A 53 -0.78 3.20 9.97
C ILE A 53 -1.41 1.88 10.37
N SER A 54 -2.02 1.86 11.55
CA SER A 54 -2.67 0.68 12.08
C SER A 54 -3.74 0.16 11.12
N LYS A 55 -3.76 -1.14 10.89
CA LYS A 55 -4.78 -1.81 10.08
C LYS A 55 -4.72 -1.47 8.59
N SER A 56 -3.62 -0.85 8.15
CA SER A 56 -3.47 -0.60 6.72
C SER A 56 -3.24 -1.89 5.95
N GLY A 57 -2.54 -2.85 6.55
CA GLY A 57 -2.26 -4.12 5.89
C GLY A 57 -3.51 -4.84 5.42
N PRO A 58 -4.48 -5.10 6.30
CA PRO A 58 -5.71 -5.76 5.87
C PRO A 58 -6.45 -5.00 4.77
N ARG A 59 -6.43 -3.67 4.84
CA ARG A 59 -7.10 -2.87 3.83
C ARG A 59 -6.42 -3.03 2.48
N ILE A 60 -5.09 -3.02 2.46
CA ILE A 60 -4.36 -3.19 1.21
C ILE A 60 -4.60 -4.59 0.63
N CYS A 61 -4.64 -5.61 1.50
CA CYS A 61 -4.95 -6.95 1.05
C CYS A 61 -6.32 -7.01 0.38
N GLU A 62 -7.30 -6.33 0.95
CA GLU A 62 -8.63 -6.26 0.38
C GLU A 62 -8.62 -5.60 -0.99
N ILE A 63 -7.94 -4.47 -1.09
CA ILE A 63 -7.89 -3.71 -2.32
C ILE A 63 -7.25 -4.51 -3.44
N LEU A 64 -6.16 -5.19 -3.14
CA LEU A 64 -5.43 -5.94 -4.16
C LEU A 64 -5.91 -7.37 -4.33
N GLY A 65 -6.77 -7.84 -3.44
CA GLY A 65 -7.25 -9.20 -3.51
C GLY A 65 -6.17 -10.22 -3.22
N ILE A 66 -5.27 -9.90 -2.30
CA ILE A 66 -4.17 -10.81 -1.94
C ILE A 66 -4.30 -11.18 -0.47
N SER A 67 -3.61 -12.27 -0.10
CA SER A 67 -3.57 -12.69 1.29
C SER A 67 -2.54 -11.87 2.05
N LYS A 68 -2.66 -11.92 3.37
CA LYS A 68 -1.68 -11.28 4.24
C LYS A 68 -0.29 -11.86 4.01
N PHE A 69 -0.22 -13.15 3.81
CA PHE A 69 1.05 -13.83 3.54
C PHE A 69 1.70 -13.28 2.27
N THR A 70 0.91 -13.11 1.23
CA THR A 70 1.41 -12.56 -0.04
C THR A 70 1.88 -11.12 0.15
N LEU A 71 1.13 -10.33 0.92
CA LEU A 71 1.52 -8.95 1.19
C LEU A 71 2.87 -8.88 1.87
N TYR A 72 3.08 -9.71 2.88
CA TYR A 72 4.37 -9.70 3.59
C TYR A 72 5.51 -10.17 2.71
N ASN A 73 5.25 -11.14 1.82
CA ASN A 73 6.25 -11.55 0.85
C ASN A 73 6.67 -10.40 -0.06
N TYR A 74 5.69 -9.65 -0.54
CA TYR A 74 5.99 -8.52 -1.41
C TYR A 74 6.74 -7.43 -0.67
N LEU A 75 6.37 -7.17 0.59
CA LEU A 75 7.08 -6.20 1.40
C LEU A 75 8.52 -6.63 1.63
N GLU A 76 8.73 -7.91 1.84
CA GLU A 76 10.08 -8.41 2.04
C GLU A 76 10.93 -8.20 0.80
N ILE A 77 10.37 -8.45 -0.37
CA ILE A 77 11.07 -8.21 -1.63
C ILE A 77 11.45 -6.74 -1.74
N ILE A 78 10.50 -5.87 -1.43
CA ILE A 78 10.70 -4.42 -1.54
C ILE A 78 11.80 -3.96 -0.59
N ARG A 79 11.74 -4.41 0.67
CA ARG A 79 12.64 -3.92 1.70
C ARG A 79 14.00 -4.53 1.65
N SER A 80 14.12 -5.74 1.10
CA SER A 80 15.43 -6.36 0.98
C SER A 80 16.23 -5.73 -0.16
N GLY A 81 15.59 -5.04 -1.06
CA GLY A 81 16.26 -4.33 -2.14
C GLY A 81 16.75 -5.20 -3.24
N THR A 82 16.59 -6.27 -3.30
CA THR A 82 17.18 -7.11 -4.24
C THR A 82 16.72 -7.13 -5.59
N HIS A 83 17.40 -7.01 -4.70
CA HIS A 83 17.56 -7.21 -5.35
C HIS A 83 17.92 -7.24 -6.26
N GLU A 84 18.13 -7.19 -6.35
CA GLU A 84 18.43 -7.21 -6.98
C GLU A 84 18.83 -7.44 -7.65
N GLN A 85 18.98 -7.71 -7.59
CA GLN A 85 19.30 -8.02 -8.00
C GLN A 85 19.53 -8.09 -8.46
N GLY A 86 19.75 -8.20 -8.49
CA GLY A 86 19.88 -8.41 -8.79
C GLY A 86 19.99 -8.47 -8.94
#